data_5c53d3fec7924920da20ec0edef4707d
#
_entry.id   5c53d3fec7924920da20ec0edef4707d
#
_cell.length_a   1.000
_cell.length_b   1.000
_cell.length_c   1.000
_cell.angle_alpha   90.00
_cell.angle_beta   90.00
_cell.angle_gamma   90.00
#
_symmetry.space_group_name_H-M   'P 1'
#
loop_
_entity.id
_entity.type
_entity.pdbx_description
1 polymer ?
#
loop_
_entity_poly.entity_id
_entity_poly.type
_entity_poly.pdbx_seq_one_letter_code
_entity_poly.pdbx_strand_id
1 'polypeptide(L)'
;VGPMAEQVWLGTFHALAARMLRRHADLVGLSSDFTILDMDDQNRVLKQLMVADDIDPKRWPVRLLGGVIQRWKDRGLTPDKVGVAEAGDLANGRLRQLYEAYQARLLALNAVDFGDLLLHMLTVFRAHPDVLAEYHGRITHIMVDEYQDTNVAQYLWLRLLTGPHHNLCCVGDDDQSIYGWRGAEVGNICLLYTSDAADDLGR
;
A
#
# COMPACT_ATOMS: atom_id res chain seq x y z
N VAL A 1 7.53 -30.07 -12.47
CA VAL A 1 7.97 -28.69 -12.20
C VAL A 1 9.44 -28.78 -11.83
N GLY A 2 10.35 -28.26 -12.66
CA GLY A 2 11.80 -28.41 -12.47
C GLY A 2 12.34 -27.49 -11.38
N PRO A 3 13.63 -27.59 -11.03
CA PRO A 3 14.28 -26.81 -9.95
C PRO A 3 14.24 -25.29 -10.14
N MET A 4 13.91 -24.78 -11.32
CA MET A 4 13.72 -23.35 -11.57
C MET A 4 12.44 -22.78 -10.93
N ALA A 5 11.45 -23.61 -10.61
CA ALA A 5 10.21 -23.13 -9.96
C ALA A 5 10.42 -22.70 -8.49
N GLU A 6 11.47 -23.17 -7.84
CA GLU A 6 11.81 -22.75 -6.45
C GLU A 6 12.31 -21.30 -6.37
N GLN A 7 12.68 -20.70 -7.50
CA GLN A 7 13.15 -19.31 -7.60
C GLN A 7 12.01 -18.33 -7.89
N VAL A 8 10.83 -18.81 -8.26
CA VAL A 8 9.67 -17.97 -8.56
C VAL A 8 9.04 -17.46 -7.25
N TRP A 9 8.84 -16.15 -7.19
CA TRP A 9 8.10 -15.52 -6.12
C TRP A 9 6.61 -15.54 -6.47
N LEU A 10 5.86 -16.43 -5.83
CA LEU A 10 4.43 -16.54 -6.01
C LEU A 10 3.70 -16.11 -4.74
N GLY A 11 2.67 -15.28 -4.87
CA GLY A 11 1.86 -14.84 -3.74
C GLY A 11 1.03 -13.61 -4.05
N THR A 12 0.22 -13.19 -3.09
CA THR A 12 -0.52 -11.93 -3.17
C THR A 12 0.41 -10.74 -3.00
N PHE A 13 -0.01 -9.55 -3.45
CA PHE A 13 0.73 -8.29 -3.25
C PHE A 13 1.18 -8.10 -1.80
N HIS A 14 0.26 -8.27 -0.86
CA HIS A 14 0.54 -8.10 0.57
C HIS A 14 1.53 -9.15 1.11
N ALA A 15 1.43 -10.40 0.68
CA ALA A 15 2.35 -11.45 1.11
C ALA A 15 3.79 -11.17 0.62
N LEU A 16 3.93 -10.74 -0.63
CA LEU A 16 5.22 -10.38 -1.20
C LEU A 16 5.78 -9.10 -0.56
N ALA A 17 4.94 -8.08 -0.38
CA ALA A 17 5.33 -6.85 0.31
C ALA A 17 5.76 -7.12 1.77
N ALA A 18 5.05 -7.96 2.51
CA ALA A 18 5.43 -8.36 3.86
C ALA A 18 6.80 -9.07 3.89
N ARG A 19 7.05 -9.97 2.93
CA ARG A 19 8.34 -10.67 2.80
C ARG A 19 9.49 -9.71 2.51
N MET A 20 9.26 -8.71 1.65
CA MET A 20 10.23 -7.66 1.34
C MET A 20 10.44 -6.75 2.56
N LEU A 21 9.35 -6.27 3.18
CA LEU A 21 9.41 -5.36 4.32
C LEU A 21 10.14 -5.97 5.50
N ARG A 22 9.99 -7.29 5.78
CA ARG A 22 10.74 -7.95 6.85
C ARG A 22 12.26 -7.87 6.67
N ARG A 23 12.75 -7.78 5.44
CA ARG A 23 14.20 -7.66 5.14
C ARG A 23 14.73 -6.24 5.31
N HIS A 24 13.84 -5.25 5.21
CA HIS A 24 14.17 -3.83 5.20
C HIS A 24 13.37 -3.05 6.27
N ALA A 25 12.92 -3.75 7.31
CA ALA A 25 12.06 -3.19 8.33
C ALA A 25 12.73 -2.03 9.09
N ASP A 26 14.02 -2.12 9.33
CA ASP A 26 14.86 -1.11 9.97
C ASP A 26 14.84 0.24 9.22
N LEU A 27 14.70 0.23 7.89
CA LEU A 27 14.65 1.45 7.08
C LEU A 27 13.37 2.29 7.30
N VAL A 28 12.35 1.69 7.91
CA VAL A 28 11.10 2.37 8.29
C VAL A 28 10.89 2.38 9.81
N GLY A 29 11.94 2.08 10.59
CA GLY A 29 11.91 2.11 12.05
C GLY A 29 11.21 0.92 12.70
N LEU A 30 11.00 -0.17 11.97
CA LEU A 30 10.42 -1.43 12.47
C LEU A 30 11.51 -2.48 12.73
N SER A 31 11.21 -3.44 13.60
CA SER A 31 11.98 -4.69 13.70
C SER A 31 11.44 -5.72 12.70
N SER A 32 12.27 -6.65 12.25
CA SER A 32 11.89 -7.65 11.24
C SER A 32 10.77 -8.62 11.69
N ASP A 33 10.54 -8.73 12.98
CA ASP A 33 9.52 -9.55 13.63
C ASP A 33 8.20 -8.82 13.87
N PHE A 34 7.98 -7.67 13.21
CA PHE A 34 6.76 -6.88 13.36
C PHE A 34 5.48 -7.71 13.25
N THR A 35 4.47 -7.31 14.01
CA THR A 35 3.14 -7.94 13.99
C THR A 35 2.26 -7.29 12.93
N ILE A 36 1.48 -8.09 12.20
CA ILE A 36 0.45 -7.59 11.28
C ILE A 36 -0.88 -7.62 12.01
N LEU A 37 -1.47 -6.44 12.24
CA LEU A 37 -2.73 -6.30 12.96
C LEU A 37 -3.91 -6.67 12.07
N ASP A 38 -4.85 -7.43 12.63
CA ASP A 38 -6.14 -7.64 12.02
C ASP A 38 -7.07 -6.42 12.19
N MET A 39 -8.27 -6.48 11.60
CA MET A 39 -9.22 -5.37 11.62
C MET A 39 -9.72 -5.02 13.04
N ASP A 40 -9.84 -6.01 13.91
CA ASP A 40 -10.33 -5.79 15.27
C ASP A 40 -9.26 -5.10 16.13
N ASP A 41 -8.00 -5.50 15.98
CA ASP A 41 -6.87 -4.86 16.64
C ASP A 41 -6.67 -3.42 16.14
N GLN A 42 -6.76 -3.19 14.83
CA GLN A 42 -6.73 -1.85 14.24
C GLN A 42 -7.82 -0.95 14.84
N ASN A 43 -9.06 -1.43 14.88
CA ASN A 43 -10.19 -0.70 15.45
C ASN A 43 -9.98 -0.41 16.95
N ARG A 44 -9.36 -1.33 17.69
CA ARG A 44 -9.04 -1.13 19.11
C ARG A 44 -8.03 -0.01 19.30
N VAL A 45 -6.95 0.00 18.52
CA VAL A 45 -5.94 1.07 18.54
C VAL A 45 -6.55 2.41 18.16
N LEU A 46 -7.29 2.48 17.06
CA LEU A 46 -7.96 3.72 16.63
C LEU A 46 -8.92 4.24 17.69
N LYS A 47 -9.73 3.38 18.32
CA LYS A 47 -10.66 3.78 19.37
C LYS A 47 -9.94 4.37 20.59
N GLN A 48 -8.79 3.80 20.98
CA GLN A 48 -7.98 4.34 22.08
C GLN A 48 -7.48 5.75 21.76
N LEU A 49 -6.99 5.98 20.55
CA LEU A 49 -6.52 7.28 20.09
C LEU A 49 -7.65 8.30 19.99
N MET A 50 -8.82 7.90 19.48
CA MET A 50 -10.00 8.77 19.42
C MET A 50 -10.40 9.25 20.81
N VAL A 51 -10.42 8.36 21.82
CA VAL A 51 -10.74 8.73 23.20
C VAL A 51 -9.70 9.69 23.78
N ALA A 52 -8.41 9.45 23.50
CA ALA A 52 -7.32 10.31 23.96
C ALA A 52 -7.40 11.73 23.35
N ASP A 53 -7.93 11.85 22.14
CA ASP A 53 -8.07 13.11 21.41
C ASP A 53 -9.49 13.72 21.51
N ASP A 54 -10.33 13.28 22.45
CA ASP A 54 -11.72 13.75 22.62
C ASP A 54 -12.56 13.68 21.34
N ILE A 55 -12.33 12.65 20.52
CA ILE A 55 -13.14 12.34 19.34
C ILE A 55 -14.23 11.34 19.75
N ASP A 56 -15.50 11.78 19.79
CA ASP A 56 -16.61 10.95 20.22
C ASP A 56 -16.90 9.78 19.27
N PRO A 57 -16.69 8.50 19.69
CA PRO A 57 -16.93 7.33 18.83
C PRO A 57 -18.42 7.12 18.47
N LYS A 58 -19.36 7.76 19.17
CA LYS A 58 -20.79 7.71 18.83
C LYS A 58 -21.09 8.60 17.63
N ARG A 59 -20.44 9.76 17.57
CA ARG A 59 -20.57 10.70 16.44
C ARG A 59 -19.75 10.23 15.24
N TRP A 60 -18.56 9.68 15.49
CA TRP A 60 -17.61 9.23 14.49
C TRP A 60 -17.31 7.74 14.67
N PRO A 61 -18.07 6.83 14.03
CA PRO A 61 -17.82 5.40 14.17
C PRO A 61 -16.37 5.03 13.79
N VAL A 62 -15.70 4.27 14.63
CA VAL A 62 -14.28 3.87 14.44
C VAL A 62 -14.06 3.23 13.07
N ARG A 63 -14.99 2.35 12.65
CA ARG A 63 -14.91 1.68 11.33
C ARG A 63 -15.00 2.65 10.15
N LEU A 64 -15.74 3.75 10.30
CA LEU A 64 -15.81 4.80 9.28
C LEU A 64 -14.45 5.47 9.12
N LEU A 65 -13.85 5.94 10.23
CA LEU A 65 -12.56 6.64 10.20
C LEU A 65 -11.44 5.70 9.76
N GLY A 66 -11.41 4.47 10.26
CA GLY A 66 -10.47 3.43 9.82
C GLY A 66 -10.58 3.13 8.32
N GLY A 67 -11.82 3.06 7.81
CA GLY A 67 -12.06 2.86 6.38
C GLY A 67 -11.56 4.02 5.50
N VAL A 68 -11.61 5.27 6.01
CA VAL A 68 -11.02 6.41 5.28
C VAL A 68 -9.50 6.33 5.28
N ILE A 69 -8.89 6.05 6.43
CA ILE A 69 -7.43 5.86 6.55
C ILE A 69 -6.98 4.74 5.61
N GLN A 70 -7.70 3.61 5.56
CA GLN A 70 -7.38 2.51 4.66
C GLN A 70 -7.42 2.93 3.18
N ARG A 71 -8.45 3.70 2.76
CA ARG A 71 -8.51 4.24 1.39
C ARG A 71 -7.34 5.16 1.06
N TRP A 72 -6.85 5.96 2.01
CA TRP A 72 -5.64 6.75 1.79
C TRP A 72 -4.41 5.87 1.61
N LYS A 73 -4.26 4.82 2.42
CA LYS A 73 -3.17 3.83 2.25
C LYS A 73 -3.26 3.11 0.91
N ASP A 74 -4.45 2.72 0.47
CA ASP A 74 -4.70 2.08 -0.83
C ASP A 74 -4.35 2.99 -2.02
N ARG A 75 -4.29 4.31 -1.78
CA ARG A 75 -3.80 5.31 -2.74
C ARG A 75 -2.33 5.68 -2.55
N GLY A 76 -1.62 5.00 -1.66
CA GLY A 76 -0.21 5.26 -1.36
C GLY A 76 0.04 6.60 -0.66
N LEU A 77 -0.97 7.11 0.08
CA LEU A 77 -0.88 8.38 0.81
C LEU A 77 -0.47 8.16 2.26
N THR A 78 0.68 8.69 2.62
CA THR A 78 1.11 8.85 4.01
C THR A 78 0.40 10.06 4.65
N PRO A 79 0.33 10.19 6.00
CA PRO A 79 -0.38 11.28 6.66
C PRO A 79 0.02 12.68 6.17
N ASP A 80 1.30 12.90 5.87
CA ASP A 80 1.85 14.15 5.35
C ASP A 80 1.36 14.48 3.93
N LYS A 81 0.98 13.47 3.15
CA LYS A 81 0.49 13.61 1.77
C LYS A 81 -1.03 13.77 1.65
N VAL A 82 -1.76 13.56 2.75
CA VAL A 82 -3.21 13.79 2.76
C VAL A 82 -3.48 15.29 2.77
N GLY A 83 -4.16 15.76 1.72
CA GLY A 83 -4.57 17.17 1.61
C GLY A 83 -5.62 17.57 2.66
N VAL A 84 -5.59 18.83 3.10
CA VAL A 84 -6.56 19.35 4.09
C VAL A 84 -8.00 19.22 3.59
N ALA A 85 -8.23 19.52 2.31
CA ALA A 85 -9.55 19.39 1.69
C ALA A 85 -10.04 17.93 1.64
N GLU A 86 -9.14 16.97 1.51
CA GLU A 86 -9.43 15.55 1.44
C GLU A 86 -9.79 14.96 2.81
N ALA A 87 -9.17 15.46 3.88
CA ALA A 87 -9.52 15.09 5.25
C ALA A 87 -10.90 15.61 5.66
N GLY A 88 -11.34 16.73 5.10
CA GLY A 88 -12.65 17.33 5.34
C GLY A 88 -12.93 17.55 6.82
N ASP A 89 -14.23 17.51 7.20
CA ASP A 89 -14.69 17.71 8.56
C ASP A 89 -14.71 16.45 9.42
N LEU A 90 -14.27 15.31 8.89
CA LEU A 90 -14.25 14.04 9.63
C LEU A 90 -13.39 14.15 10.89
N ALA A 91 -13.85 13.49 11.95
CA ALA A 91 -13.22 13.57 13.28
C ALA A 91 -13.06 15.04 13.75
N ASN A 92 -14.05 15.91 13.47
CA ASN A 92 -14.00 17.35 13.75
C ASN A 92 -12.81 18.05 13.04
N GLY A 93 -12.49 17.67 11.80
CA GLY A 93 -11.35 18.18 11.04
C GLY A 93 -9.98 17.61 11.46
N ARG A 94 -9.95 16.59 12.35
CA ARG A 94 -8.71 16.03 12.91
C ARG A 94 -8.34 14.65 12.37
N LEU A 95 -9.01 14.18 11.30
CA LEU A 95 -8.77 12.82 10.81
C LEU A 95 -7.32 12.60 10.32
N ARG A 96 -6.69 13.62 9.75
CA ARG A 96 -5.28 13.53 9.35
C ARG A 96 -4.37 13.36 10.58
N GLN A 97 -4.59 14.14 11.64
CA GLN A 97 -3.84 14.02 12.89
C GLN A 97 -4.08 12.65 13.56
N LEU A 98 -5.32 12.14 13.52
CA LEU A 98 -5.62 10.79 13.98
C LEU A 98 -4.86 9.73 13.19
N TYR A 99 -4.74 9.89 11.86
CA TYR A 99 -3.96 8.99 11.02
C TYR A 99 -2.46 9.05 11.38
N GLU A 100 -1.91 10.25 11.59
CA GLU A 100 -0.53 10.43 12.04
C GLU A 100 -0.27 9.76 13.40
N ALA A 101 -1.15 9.98 14.38
CA ALA A 101 -1.09 9.35 15.69
C ALA A 101 -1.22 7.81 15.60
N TYR A 102 -2.06 7.33 14.67
CA TYR A 102 -2.23 5.90 14.41
C TYR A 102 -0.93 5.26 13.89
N GLN A 103 -0.28 5.88 12.90
CA GLN A 103 1.00 5.40 12.37
C GLN A 103 2.09 5.43 13.45
N ALA A 104 2.18 6.50 14.23
CA ALA A 104 3.12 6.58 15.35
C ALA A 104 2.88 5.48 16.41
N ARG A 105 1.61 5.18 16.68
CA ARG A 105 1.24 4.12 17.64
C ARG A 105 1.60 2.74 17.11
N LEU A 106 1.34 2.46 15.83
CA LEU A 106 1.74 1.18 15.20
C LEU A 106 3.25 0.99 15.26
N LEU A 107 4.01 2.02 14.91
CA LEU A 107 5.47 1.99 14.98
C LEU A 107 5.97 1.69 16.42
N ALA A 108 5.39 2.35 17.43
CA ALA A 108 5.74 2.12 18.83
C ALA A 108 5.40 0.69 19.32
N LEU A 109 4.43 0.04 18.70
CA LEU A 109 4.05 -1.35 18.98
C LEU A 109 4.83 -2.38 18.15
N ASN A 110 5.75 -1.95 17.31
CA ASN A 110 6.37 -2.78 16.28
C ASN A 110 5.32 -3.55 15.48
N ALA A 111 4.32 -2.83 14.99
CA ALA A 111 3.18 -3.40 14.29
C ALA A 111 2.88 -2.61 12.99
N VAL A 112 2.21 -3.27 12.07
CA VAL A 112 1.69 -2.72 10.82
C VAL A 112 0.27 -3.23 10.59
N ASP A 113 -0.52 -2.53 9.81
CA ASP A 113 -1.74 -3.09 9.23
C ASP A 113 -1.51 -3.55 7.78
N PHE A 114 -2.53 -4.09 7.13
CA PHE A 114 -2.40 -4.60 5.76
C PHE A 114 -2.02 -3.50 4.76
N GLY A 115 -2.60 -2.30 4.88
CA GLY A 115 -2.27 -1.17 4.00
C GLY A 115 -0.82 -0.69 4.17
N ASP A 116 -0.28 -0.79 5.39
CA ASP A 116 1.10 -0.41 5.70
C ASP A 116 2.12 -1.27 4.98
N LEU A 117 1.82 -2.53 4.70
CA LEU A 117 2.76 -3.43 4.02
C LEU A 117 3.22 -2.87 2.67
N LEU A 118 2.26 -2.38 1.86
CA LEU A 118 2.56 -1.74 0.60
C LEU A 118 3.07 -0.31 0.78
N LEU A 119 2.45 0.46 1.69
CA LEU A 119 2.82 1.85 1.93
C LEU A 119 4.28 2.00 2.39
N HIS A 120 4.73 1.15 3.32
CA HIS A 120 6.12 1.12 3.76
C HIS A 120 7.07 0.70 2.65
N MET A 121 6.71 -0.32 1.84
CA MET A 121 7.56 -0.70 0.70
C MET A 121 7.66 0.39 -0.35
N LEU A 122 6.58 1.15 -0.63
CA LEU A 122 6.65 2.34 -1.48
C LEU A 122 7.59 3.40 -0.90
N THR A 123 7.56 3.57 0.42
CA THR A 123 8.46 4.50 1.13
C THR A 123 9.91 4.05 1.01
N VAL A 124 10.19 2.78 1.27
CA VAL A 124 11.55 2.19 1.14
C VAL A 124 12.08 2.38 -0.27
N PHE A 125 11.33 1.99 -1.29
CA PHE A 125 11.78 2.06 -2.68
C PHE A 125 12.04 3.49 -3.18
N ARG A 126 11.28 4.47 -2.66
CA ARG A 126 11.49 5.89 -3.00
C ARG A 126 12.67 6.51 -2.27
N ALA A 127 12.88 6.13 -1.01
CA ALA A 127 13.94 6.68 -0.17
C ALA A 127 15.30 5.98 -0.36
N HIS A 128 15.29 4.70 -0.79
CA HIS A 128 16.46 3.84 -0.93
C HIS A 128 16.54 3.21 -2.33
N PRO A 129 17.04 3.96 -3.33
CA PRO A 129 17.17 3.46 -4.71
C PRO A 129 18.09 2.24 -4.84
N ASP A 130 19.05 2.08 -3.93
CA ASP A 130 19.95 0.94 -3.83
C ASP A 130 19.18 -0.37 -3.51
N VAL A 131 18.22 -0.29 -2.58
CA VAL A 131 17.31 -1.40 -2.28
C VAL A 131 16.46 -1.75 -3.50
N LEU A 132 15.89 -0.76 -4.17
CA LEU A 132 15.11 -0.98 -5.38
C LEU A 132 15.94 -1.64 -6.48
N ALA A 133 17.20 -1.20 -6.67
CA ALA A 133 18.12 -1.78 -7.64
C ALA A 133 18.45 -3.26 -7.36
N GLU A 134 18.55 -3.65 -6.08
CA GLU A 134 18.68 -5.08 -5.70
C GLU A 134 17.51 -5.91 -6.24
N TYR A 135 16.27 -5.41 -6.09
CA TYR A 135 15.09 -6.11 -6.60
C TYR A 135 15.04 -6.12 -8.13
N HIS A 136 15.44 -5.05 -8.80
CA HIS A 136 15.58 -5.05 -10.27
C HIS A 136 16.54 -6.12 -10.77
N GLY A 137 17.64 -6.36 -10.07
CA GLY A 137 18.59 -7.43 -10.41
C GLY A 137 18.05 -8.85 -10.21
N ARG A 138 17.01 -9.02 -9.39
CA ARG A 138 16.44 -10.34 -9.03
C ARG A 138 15.13 -10.64 -9.71
N ILE A 139 14.29 -9.62 -9.94
CA ILE A 139 12.94 -9.74 -10.50
C ILE A 139 12.98 -9.17 -11.92
N THR A 140 13.21 -10.03 -12.88
CA THR A 140 13.33 -9.63 -14.29
C THR A 140 12.02 -9.74 -15.06
N HIS A 141 11.04 -10.48 -14.54
CA HIS A 141 9.72 -10.66 -15.14
C HIS A 141 8.66 -10.66 -14.03
N ILE A 142 7.57 -9.95 -14.27
CA ILE A 142 6.42 -9.88 -13.36
C ILE A 142 5.18 -10.30 -14.12
N MET A 143 4.41 -11.22 -13.53
CA MET A 143 3.08 -11.59 -14.01
C MET A 143 2.05 -11.26 -12.94
N VAL A 144 1.01 -10.56 -13.32
CA VAL A 144 -0.10 -10.15 -12.44
C VAL A 144 -1.38 -10.72 -13.01
N ASP A 145 -2.10 -11.43 -12.17
CA ASP A 145 -3.45 -11.92 -12.43
C ASP A 145 -4.48 -11.03 -11.74
N GLU A 146 -5.73 -11.04 -12.23
CA GLU A 146 -6.83 -10.22 -11.69
C GLU A 146 -6.47 -8.73 -11.58
N TYR A 147 -5.81 -8.20 -12.61
CA TYR A 147 -5.27 -6.84 -12.59
C TYR A 147 -6.36 -5.76 -12.39
N GLN A 148 -7.62 -6.02 -12.82
CA GLN A 148 -8.77 -5.14 -12.62
C GLN A 148 -9.07 -4.85 -11.13
N ASP A 149 -8.60 -5.71 -10.22
CA ASP A 149 -8.82 -5.56 -8.78
C ASP A 149 -7.69 -4.83 -8.06
N THR A 150 -6.70 -4.31 -8.81
CA THR A 150 -5.56 -3.60 -8.23
C THR A 150 -5.94 -2.19 -7.80
N ASN A 151 -5.47 -1.79 -6.60
CA ASN A 151 -5.54 -0.42 -6.12
C ASN A 151 -4.30 0.40 -6.54
N VAL A 152 -4.34 1.71 -6.29
CA VAL A 152 -3.25 2.63 -6.69
C VAL A 152 -1.92 2.28 -6.01
N ALA A 153 -1.92 1.87 -4.73
CA ALA A 153 -0.69 1.49 -4.05
C ALA A 153 -0.04 0.25 -4.69
N GLN A 154 -0.84 -0.75 -5.09
CA GLN A 154 -0.39 -1.94 -5.82
C GLN A 154 0.17 -1.58 -7.20
N TYR A 155 -0.52 -0.71 -7.93
CA TYR A 155 -0.05 -0.18 -9.21
C TYR A 155 1.30 0.53 -9.08
N LEU A 156 1.44 1.44 -8.10
CA LEU A 156 2.69 2.16 -7.86
C LEU A 156 3.83 1.23 -7.48
N TRP A 157 3.54 0.21 -6.69
CA TRP A 157 4.51 -0.81 -6.29
C TRP A 157 5.00 -1.63 -7.49
N LEU A 158 4.07 -2.08 -8.35
CA LEU A 158 4.42 -2.76 -9.61
C LEU A 158 5.26 -1.87 -10.52
N ARG A 159 4.86 -0.63 -10.72
CA ARG A 159 5.57 0.33 -11.56
C ARG A 159 7.03 0.54 -11.10
N LEU A 160 7.25 0.64 -9.78
CA LEU A 160 8.60 0.74 -9.23
C LEU A 160 9.40 -0.55 -9.48
N LEU A 161 8.81 -1.72 -9.26
CA LEU A 161 9.50 -3.01 -9.44
C LEU A 161 9.77 -3.36 -10.90
N THR A 162 8.90 -2.97 -11.82
CA THR A 162 9.09 -3.21 -13.26
C THR A 162 10.31 -2.47 -13.78
N GLY A 163 10.56 -1.25 -13.28
CA GLY A 163 11.78 -0.48 -13.49
C GLY A 163 12.35 -0.55 -14.92
N PRO A 164 13.65 -0.80 -15.06
CA PRO A 164 14.33 -0.72 -16.36
C PRO A 164 14.03 -1.90 -17.30
N HIS A 165 13.43 -2.98 -16.80
CA HIS A 165 13.22 -4.19 -17.61
C HIS A 165 11.92 -4.17 -18.41
N HIS A 166 10.91 -3.41 -17.97
CA HIS A 166 9.58 -3.30 -18.58
C HIS A 166 8.88 -4.65 -18.86
N ASN A 167 9.32 -5.74 -18.21
CA ASN A 167 8.80 -7.10 -18.40
C ASN A 167 7.62 -7.35 -17.44
N LEU A 168 6.50 -6.71 -17.73
CA LEU A 168 5.25 -6.86 -16.97
C LEU A 168 4.17 -7.46 -17.88
N CYS A 169 3.57 -8.55 -17.43
CA CYS A 169 2.42 -9.16 -18.06
C CYS A 169 1.24 -9.10 -17.08
N CYS A 170 0.19 -8.37 -17.45
CA CYS A 170 -1.04 -8.26 -16.67
C CYS A 170 -2.16 -9.04 -17.37
N VAL A 171 -2.86 -9.85 -16.60
CA VAL A 171 -4.07 -10.55 -17.02
C VAL A 171 -5.22 -10.04 -16.17
N GLY A 172 -6.33 -9.71 -16.81
CA GLY A 172 -7.52 -9.20 -16.12
C GLY A 172 -8.69 -9.10 -17.08
N ASP A 173 -9.88 -8.96 -16.52
CA ASP A 173 -11.12 -8.81 -17.23
C ASP A 173 -11.94 -7.67 -16.59
N ASP A 174 -12.09 -6.57 -17.31
CA ASP A 174 -12.79 -5.37 -16.82
C ASP A 174 -14.26 -5.63 -16.49
N ASP A 175 -14.90 -6.59 -17.18
CA ASP A 175 -16.29 -6.98 -16.92
C ASP A 175 -16.44 -7.70 -15.57
N GLN A 176 -15.35 -8.20 -14.99
CA GLN A 176 -15.31 -8.85 -13.67
C GLN A 176 -14.87 -7.90 -12.54
N SER A 177 -14.66 -6.61 -12.81
CA SER A 177 -14.26 -5.63 -11.80
C SER A 177 -15.39 -5.35 -10.81
N ILE A 178 -15.43 -6.09 -9.70
CA ILE A 178 -16.42 -5.95 -8.62
C ILE A 178 -15.88 -5.31 -7.34
N TYR A 179 -14.58 -5.04 -7.28
CA TYR A 179 -13.91 -4.54 -6.09
C TYR A 179 -13.62 -3.03 -6.11
N GLY A 180 -14.32 -2.24 -6.93
CA GLY A 180 -14.20 -0.78 -6.93
C GLY A 180 -14.40 -0.15 -5.54
N TRP A 181 -15.24 -0.75 -4.69
CA TRP A 181 -15.43 -0.31 -3.30
C TRP A 181 -14.22 -0.57 -2.39
N ARG A 182 -13.27 -1.42 -2.78
CA ARG A 182 -11.98 -1.64 -2.12
C ARG A 182 -10.85 -0.77 -2.69
N GLY A 183 -11.17 0.23 -3.53
CA GLY A 183 -10.17 1.09 -4.13
C GLY A 183 -9.53 0.53 -5.39
N ALA A 184 -10.08 -0.55 -5.97
CA ALA A 184 -9.69 -0.99 -7.31
C ALA A 184 -10.06 0.10 -8.31
N GLU A 185 -9.10 0.49 -9.14
CA GLU A 185 -9.27 1.50 -10.18
C GLU A 185 -9.01 0.86 -11.54
N VAL A 186 -10.06 0.60 -12.31
CA VAL A 186 -9.97 0.08 -13.68
C VAL A 186 -9.11 1.00 -14.57
N GLY A 187 -9.08 2.29 -14.26
CA GLY A 187 -8.20 3.28 -14.91
C GLY A 187 -6.69 2.97 -14.79
N ASN A 188 -6.27 2.11 -13.84
CA ASN A 188 -4.86 1.70 -13.71
C ASN A 188 -4.37 0.94 -14.96
N ILE A 189 -5.25 0.23 -15.66
CA ILE A 189 -4.93 -0.44 -16.93
C ILE A 189 -4.57 0.61 -18.00
N CYS A 190 -5.38 1.66 -18.11
CA CYS A 190 -5.12 2.74 -19.07
C CYS A 190 -3.83 3.50 -18.75
N LEU A 191 -3.51 3.71 -17.46
CA LEU A 191 -2.30 4.39 -17.04
C LEU A 191 -1.03 3.57 -17.36
N LEU A 192 -1.11 2.25 -17.32
CA LEU A 192 0.00 1.36 -17.68
C LEU A 192 0.32 1.49 -19.19
N TYR A 193 -0.69 1.47 -20.05
CA TYR A 193 -0.52 1.60 -21.50
C TYR A 193 -0.11 3.02 -21.92
N THR A 194 -0.61 4.06 -21.25
CA THR A 194 -0.28 5.45 -21.62
C THR A 194 1.10 5.90 -21.13
N SER A 195 1.64 5.32 -20.06
CA SER A 195 3.01 5.61 -19.62
C SER A 195 4.05 5.02 -20.59
N ASP A 196 3.82 3.82 -21.10
CA ASP A 196 4.69 3.23 -22.11
C ASP A 196 4.66 4.01 -23.44
N ALA A 197 3.48 4.50 -23.86
CA ALA A 197 3.34 5.30 -25.08
C ALA A 197 3.98 6.71 -24.95
N ALA A 198 4.06 7.28 -23.76
CA ALA A 198 4.69 8.58 -23.52
C ALA A 198 6.22 8.50 -23.52
N ASP A 199 6.80 7.41 -23.08
CA ASP A 199 8.25 7.19 -23.10
C ASP A 199 8.78 6.89 -24.52
N ASP A 200 7.96 6.32 -25.42
CA ASP A 200 8.31 6.08 -26.83
C ASP A 200 8.23 7.36 -27.70
N LEU A 201 7.47 8.38 -27.29
CA LEU A 201 7.36 9.65 -28.01
C LEU A 201 8.43 10.68 -27.62
N GLY A 202 9.28 10.38 -26.67
CA GLY A 202 10.34 11.25 -26.14
C GLY A 202 11.75 10.99 -26.67
N ARG A 203 11.89 10.27 -27.81
CA ARG A 203 13.18 10.08 -28.50
C ARG A 203 13.19 10.76 -29.86
#